data_7c4041acc93676b1a82ed292eab1b3d8
#
_entry.id   7c4041acc93676b1a82ed292eab1b3d8
#
_cell.length_a   1.000
_cell.length_b   1.000
_cell.length_c   1.000
_cell.angle_alpha   90.00
_cell.angle_beta   90.00
_cell.angle_gamma   90.00
#
_symmetry.space_group_name_H-M   'P 1'
#
loop_
_entity.id
_entity.type
_entity.pdbx_description
1 polymer ?
#
loop_
_entity_poly.entity_id
_entity_poly.type
_entity_poly.pdbx_seq_one_letter_code
_entity_poly.pdbx_strand_id
1 'polypeptide(L)'
;SGAGRTSDGNGSHASTLKSPSYTKSVSWQHYPDVPYLIQSWVMTPDNKKSADFIITPPLFVLNPANENLLRIMYIGAPLAKDRETLFFTSVRAVPSTTKREEGNTLKIATQSVIKLFWRPKGLAYPLGEAPAKLRCTSSADMVTVSNPTPYFITLTDLKIGGKVVKNQMISPFDKYQFSLPKGAKNSSVTYRTINDYGAETPQLNCKS
;
A
#
# COMPACT_ATOMS: atom_id res chain seq x y z
N SER A 1 -15.60 8.30 -17.66
CA SER A 1 -15.54 9.47 -16.78
C SER A 1 -15.65 9.00 -15.34
N GLY A 2 -14.56 8.88 -14.64
CA GLY A 2 -14.49 8.55 -13.25
C GLY A 2 -13.28 9.24 -12.65
N ALA A 3 -13.47 10.48 -12.15
CA ALA A 3 -12.46 11.22 -11.45
C ALA A 3 -12.15 10.57 -10.11
N GLY A 4 -10.97 9.98 -9.96
CA GLY A 4 -10.44 9.56 -8.67
C GLY A 4 -9.86 10.76 -7.94
N ARG A 5 -10.49 11.16 -6.85
CA ARG A 5 -9.96 12.20 -5.94
C ARG A 5 -8.65 11.72 -5.31
N THR A 6 -7.61 12.51 -5.41
CA THR A 6 -6.46 12.44 -4.50
C THR A 6 -6.88 13.04 -3.18
N SER A 7 -6.97 12.24 -2.13
CA SER A 7 -6.99 12.77 -0.78
C SER A 7 -5.54 12.97 -0.32
N ASP A 8 -5.20 14.19 0.05
CA ASP A 8 -4.00 14.51 0.80
C ASP A 8 -4.10 13.85 2.18
N GLY A 9 -3.48 12.71 2.32
CA GLY A 9 -3.50 11.95 3.58
C GLY A 9 -2.94 10.56 3.33
N ASN A 10 -1.82 10.32 3.82
CA ASN A 10 -1.07 9.09 4.14
C ASN A 10 -1.77 7.72 3.92
N GLY A 11 -2.56 7.60 2.84
CA GLY A 11 -3.25 6.42 2.40
C GLY A 11 -2.38 5.65 1.40
N SER A 12 -1.64 4.65 1.88
CA SER A 12 -0.92 3.74 1.00
C SER A 12 -1.91 2.89 0.20
N HIS A 13 -2.14 3.25 -1.05
CA HIS A 13 -2.90 2.41 -1.97
C HIS A 13 -2.17 1.08 -2.19
N ALA A 14 -2.88 -0.02 -2.03
CA ALA A 14 -2.36 -1.35 -2.32
C ALA A 14 -2.65 -1.71 -3.77
N SER A 15 -1.67 -2.29 -4.46
CA SER A 15 -1.84 -2.87 -5.78
C SER A 15 -1.65 -4.38 -5.70
N THR A 16 -2.49 -5.14 -6.37
CA THR A 16 -2.43 -6.61 -6.36
C THR A 16 -2.00 -7.12 -7.71
N LEU A 17 -0.97 -8.00 -7.72
CA LEU A 17 -0.56 -8.74 -8.90
C LEU A 17 -1.47 -9.96 -9.09
N LYS A 18 -2.20 -10.00 -10.21
CA LYS A 18 -2.88 -11.20 -10.70
C LYS A 18 -2.00 -11.78 -11.82
N SER A 19 -1.33 -12.90 -11.51
CA SER A 19 -0.39 -13.61 -12.41
C SER A 19 -0.88 -13.70 -13.86
N PRO A 20 0.02 -13.60 -14.89
CA PRO A 20 1.45 -13.42 -14.81
C PRO A 20 1.95 -11.97 -14.96
N SER A 21 1.06 -11.01 -15.26
CA SER A 21 1.46 -9.61 -15.43
C SER A 21 0.42 -8.65 -14.88
N TYR A 22 0.87 -7.57 -14.29
CA TYR A 22 0.05 -6.47 -13.77
C TYR A 22 0.41 -5.18 -14.52
N THR A 23 -0.62 -4.43 -14.94
CA THR A 23 -0.46 -3.14 -15.60
C THR A 23 -1.06 -2.06 -14.72
N LYS A 24 -0.29 -1.01 -14.45
CA LYS A 24 -0.74 0.17 -13.71
C LYS A 24 -0.54 1.42 -14.57
N SER A 25 -1.56 2.26 -14.66
CA SER A 25 -1.40 3.58 -15.26
C SER A 25 -0.75 4.53 -14.25
N VAL A 26 0.14 5.36 -14.73
CA VAL A 26 0.73 6.47 -13.99
C VAL A 26 0.23 7.75 -14.64
N SER A 27 -0.69 8.43 -13.93
CA SER A 27 -1.16 9.75 -14.32
C SER A 27 -0.89 10.74 -13.18
N TRP A 28 -0.55 11.96 -13.53
CA TRP A 28 -0.35 13.06 -12.60
C TRP A 28 -1.49 14.06 -12.77
N GLN A 29 -2.34 14.20 -11.76
CA GLN A 29 -3.51 15.09 -11.85
C GLN A 29 -3.18 16.59 -11.80
N HIS A 30 -1.99 16.96 -11.39
CA HIS A 30 -1.44 18.30 -11.62
C HIS A 30 -0.47 18.19 -12.79
N TYR A 31 -0.91 18.62 -13.96
CA TYR A 31 -0.06 18.66 -15.15
C TYR A 31 1.05 19.69 -14.92
N PRO A 32 2.28 19.26 -14.65
CA PRO A 32 3.38 20.18 -14.61
C PRO A 32 3.59 20.71 -16.03
N ASP A 33 3.93 21.98 -16.15
CA ASP A 33 4.22 22.62 -17.44
C ASP A 33 5.53 22.11 -18.09
N VAL A 34 6.24 21.21 -17.38
CA VAL A 34 7.53 20.66 -17.80
C VAL A 34 7.52 19.14 -17.85
N PRO A 35 8.29 18.51 -18.75
CA PRO A 35 8.46 17.07 -18.77
C PRO A 35 9.15 16.54 -17.51
N TYR A 36 8.80 15.31 -17.11
CA TYR A 36 9.44 14.59 -16.01
C TYR A 36 10.11 13.31 -16.49
N LEU A 37 11.30 13.05 -16.01
CA LEU A 37 11.93 11.76 -16.14
C LEU A 37 11.36 10.84 -15.03
N ILE A 38 10.66 9.78 -15.46
CA ILE A 38 10.05 8.79 -14.57
C ILE A 38 10.95 7.57 -14.51
N GLN A 39 11.29 7.15 -13.29
CA GLN A 39 12.03 5.93 -13.02
C GLN A 39 11.21 5.03 -12.09
N SER A 40 11.07 3.74 -12.44
CA SER A 40 10.23 2.79 -11.70
C SER A 40 10.99 1.51 -11.40
N TRP A 41 10.81 0.98 -10.17
CA TRP A 41 11.37 -0.29 -9.73
C TRP A 41 10.52 -0.92 -8.62
N VAL A 42 10.72 -2.21 -8.38
CA VAL A 42 10.11 -2.90 -7.23
C VAL A 42 11.15 -3.05 -6.12
N MET A 43 10.68 -2.94 -4.89
CA MET A 43 11.47 -3.12 -3.67
C MET A 43 10.88 -4.23 -2.80
N THR A 44 11.74 -4.89 -2.07
CA THR A 44 11.40 -5.81 -0.98
C THR A 44 11.03 -5.03 0.30
N PRO A 45 10.41 -5.65 1.31
CA PRO A 45 10.06 -4.99 2.57
C PRO A 45 11.24 -4.37 3.34
N ASP A 46 12.46 -4.84 3.11
CA ASP A 46 13.69 -4.27 3.66
C ASP A 46 14.27 -3.11 2.82
N ASN A 47 13.47 -2.53 1.93
CA ASN A 47 13.78 -1.39 1.07
C ASN A 47 14.91 -1.65 0.05
N LYS A 48 15.21 -2.89 -0.28
CA LYS A 48 16.17 -3.22 -1.34
C LYS A 48 15.46 -3.36 -2.67
N LYS A 49 16.11 -2.93 -3.75
CA LYS A 49 15.62 -3.15 -5.10
C LYS A 49 15.56 -4.66 -5.39
N SER A 50 14.39 -5.15 -5.79
CA SER A 50 14.21 -6.55 -6.14
C SER A 50 14.65 -6.81 -7.58
N ALA A 51 15.43 -7.88 -7.76
CA ALA A 51 15.77 -8.42 -9.09
C ALA A 51 14.69 -9.36 -9.65
N ASP A 52 13.72 -9.75 -8.84
CA ASP A 52 12.67 -10.71 -9.20
C ASP A 52 11.53 -10.08 -10.01
N PHE A 53 11.64 -8.80 -10.35
CA PHE A 53 10.62 -8.08 -11.11
C PHE A 53 11.21 -7.34 -12.29
N ILE A 54 10.49 -7.39 -13.40
CA ILE A 54 10.70 -6.53 -14.56
C ILE A 54 9.57 -5.52 -14.62
N ILE A 55 9.93 -4.23 -14.71
CA ILE A 55 8.99 -3.13 -15.02
C ILE A 55 9.30 -2.61 -16.42
N THR A 56 8.26 -2.43 -17.23
CA THR A 56 8.39 -1.90 -18.59
C THR A 56 7.39 -0.78 -18.83
N PRO A 57 7.85 0.40 -19.27
CA PRO A 57 9.24 0.85 -19.34
C PRO A 57 9.81 1.18 -17.94
N PRO A 58 11.09 0.87 -17.63
CA PRO A 58 11.70 1.18 -16.33
C PRO A 58 12.05 2.66 -16.18
N LEU A 59 12.27 3.33 -17.30
CA LEU A 59 12.64 4.73 -17.42
C LEU A 59 11.99 5.33 -18.66
N PHE A 60 11.35 6.49 -18.53
CA PHE A 60 10.74 7.21 -19.64
C PHE A 60 10.53 8.69 -19.31
N VAL A 61 10.32 9.49 -20.34
CA VAL A 61 9.91 10.90 -20.20
C VAL A 61 8.39 10.97 -20.24
N LEU A 62 7.79 11.52 -19.19
CA LEU A 62 6.37 11.83 -19.14
C LEU A 62 6.19 13.32 -19.48
N ASN A 63 5.59 13.59 -20.63
CA ASN A 63 5.26 14.94 -21.05
C ASN A 63 4.00 15.45 -20.32
N PRO A 64 3.80 16.78 -20.24
CA PRO A 64 2.57 17.37 -19.71
C PRO A 64 1.31 16.77 -20.34
N ALA A 65 0.28 16.58 -19.55
CA ALA A 65 -1.02 16.03 -19.96
C ALA A 65 -0.99 14.60 -20.53
N ASN A 66 0.12 13.88 -20.44
CA ASN A 66 0.25 12.50 -20.93
C ASN A 66 0.14 11.48 -19.78
N GLU A 67 -0.32 10.28 -20.13
CA GLU A 67 -0.33 9.11 -19.27
C GLU A 67 0.60 8.04 -19.83
N ASN A 68 1.13 7.19 -18.96
CA ASN A 68 1.88 6.02 -19.38
C ASN A 68 1.51 4.81 -18.52
N LEU A 69 1.60 3.63 -19.12
CA LEU A 69 1.29 2.35 -18.47
C LEU A 69 2.58 1.64 -18.07
N LEU A 70 2.67 1.25 -16.81
CA LEU A 70 3.74 0.40 -16.30
C LEU A 70 3.27 -1.05 -16.24
N ARG A 71 3.95 -1.93 -16.97
CA ARG A 71 3.76 -3.37 -16.86
C ARG A 71 4.76 -3.92 -15.86
N ILE A 72 4.28 -4.63 -14.84
CA ILE A 72 5.09 -5.26 -13.81
C ILE A 72 4.96 -6.78 -13.98
N MET A 73 6.08 -7.48 -14.14
CA MET A 73 6.15 -8.94 -14.24
C MET A 73 7.04 -9.49 -13.14
N TYR A 74 6.59 -10.56 -12.49
CA TYR A 74 7.40 -11.33 -11.57
C TYR A 74 8.14 -12.42 -12.34
N ILE A 75 9.46 -12.52 -12.13
CA ILE A 75 10.36 -13.49 -12.80
C ILE A 75 11.21 -14.29 -11.79
N GLY A 76 11.00 -14.08 -10.50
CA GLY A 76 11.76 -14.71 -9.44
C GLY A 76 11.37 -16.16 -9.16
N ALA A 77 11.94 -16.72 -8.09
CA ALA A 77 11.60 -18.04 -7.60
C ALA A 77 10.12 -18.12 -7.15
N PRO A 78 9.52 -19.32 -7.15
CA PRO A 78 8.14 -19.48 -6.69
C PRO A 78 7.91 -18.90 -5.29
N LEU A 79 6.91 -18.05 -5.16
CA LEU A 79 6.47 -17.48 -3.89
C LEU A 79 5.53 -18.43 -3.14
N ALA A 80 5.25 -18.12 -1.87
CA ALA A 80 4.29 -18.83 -1.05
C ALA A 80 2.94 -18.94 -1.78
N LYS A 81 2.34 -20.14 -1.77
CA LYS A 81 1.07 -20.42 -2.46
C LYS A 81 -0.15 -20.32 -1.53
N ASP A 82 0.09 -20.25 -0.23
CA ASP A 82 -0.92 -20.25 0.83
C ASP A 82 -1.27 -18.86 1.37
N ARG A 83 -0.53 -17.83 0.95
CA ARG A 83 -0.67 -16.45 1.44
C ARG A 83 -0.16 -15.41 0.46
N GLU A 84 -0.50 -14.15 0.72
CA GLU A 84 0.08 -13.01 0.03
C GLU A 84 1.55 -12.81 0.39
N THR A 85 2.31 -12.27 -0.57
CA THR A 85 3.67 -11.77 -0.36
C THR A 85 3.70 -10.27 -0.67
N LEU A 86 4.34 -9.49 0.21
CA LEU A 86 4.42 -8.03 0.11
C LEU A 86 5.70 -7.60 -0.62
N PHE A 87 5.52 -6.66 -1.52
CA PHE A 87 6.55 -5.85 -2.17
C PHE A 87 6.12 -4.39 -2.19
N PHE A 88 6.98 -3.52 -2.70
CA PHE A 88 6.67 -2.11 -2.93
C PHE A 88 7.05 -1.71 -4.34
N THR A 89 6.15 -1.01 -5.03
CA THR A 89 6.47 -0.33 -6.28
C THR A 89 6.88 1.09 -5.96
N SER A 90 8.06 1.47 -6.42
CA SER A 90 8.58 2.83 -6.29
C SER A 90 8.57 3.51 -7.65
N VAL A 91 8.04 4.72 -7.70
CA VAL A 91 8.02 5.58 -8.89
C VAL A 91 8.64 6.92 -8.51
N ARG A 92 9.76 7.25 -9.12
CA ARG A 92 10.45 8.53 -8.93
C ARG A 92 10.22 9.43 -10.13
N ALA A 93 9.84 10.67 -9.87
CA ALA A 93 9.69 11.70 -10.89
C ALA A 93 10.73 12.82 -10.66
N VAL A 94 11.55 13.04 -11.67
CA VAL A 94 12.59 14.07 -11.67
C VAL A 94 12.23 15.11 -12.72
N PRO A 95 12.03 16.40 -12.37
CA PRO A 95 11.70 17.43 -13.33
C PRO A 95 12.87 17.68 -14.30
N SER A 96 12.56 17.96 -15.56
CA SER A 96 13.58 18.34 -16.55
C SER A 96 14.27 19.66 -16.17
N THR A 97 15.54 19.78 -16.53
CA THR A 97 16.29 21.05 -16.45
C THR A 97 16.18 21.77 -17.76
N THR A 98 15.49 22.91 -17.81
CA THR A 98 15.60 23.83 -18.92
C THR A 98 16.90 24.65 -18.77
N LYS A 99 17.69 24.78 -19.83
CA LYS A 99 19.00 25.46 -19.84
C LYS A 99 18.93 26.97 -19.54
N ARG A 100 17.78 27.58 -19.31
CA ARG A 100 17.55 29.01 -19.19
C ARG A 100 17.04 29.52 -17.85
N GLU A 101 17.23 28.75 -16.78
CA GLU A 101 16.89 29.27 -15.45
C GLU A 101 18.08 30.04 -14.88
N GLU A 102 18.18 31.34 -15.22
CA GLU A 102 19.02 32.29 -14.53
C GLU A 102 18.39 32.60 -13.18
N GLY A 103 18.99 32.15 -12.09
CA GLY A 103 18.54 32.37 -10.73
C GLY A 103 18.61 31.14 -9.82
N ASN A 104 18.37 31.34 -8.52
CA ASN A 104 18.31 30.24 -7.54
C ASN A 104 17.02 29.45 -7.69
N THR A 105 17.05 28.34 -8.43
CA THR A 105 15.89 27.48 -8.66
C THR A 105 16.01 26.21 -7.80
N LEU A 106 15.01 25.97 -6.93
CA LEU A 106 14.90 24.73 -6.19
C LEU A 106 14.19 23.67 -7.03
N LYS A 107 14.86 22.55 -7.31
CA LYS A 107 14.26 21.39 -8.00
C LYS A 107 14.00 20.28 -7.01
N ILE A 108 12.75 19.85 -6.96
CA ILE A 108 12.32 18.78 -6.06
C ILE A 108 11.99 17.54 -6.89
N ALA A 109 12.74 16.45 -6.68
CA ALA A 109 12.35 15.13 -7.17
C ALA A 109 11.39 14.50 -6.16
N THR A 110 10.28 13.96 -6.65
CA THR A 110 9.30 13.25 -5.83
C THR A 110 9.43 11.74 -6.02
N GLN A 111 9.16 10.98 -4.97
CA GLN A 111 9.12 9.53 -5.03
C GLN A 111 7.85 9.02 -4.35
N SER A 112 7.03 8.30 -5.11
CA SER A 112 5.86 7.61 -4.60
C SER A 112 6.19 6.14 -4.37
N VAL A 113 5.83 5.62 -3.19
CA VAL A 113 6.01 4.22 -2.83
C VAL A 113 4.65 3.63 -2.48
N ILE A 114 4.24 2.60 -3.21
CA ILE A 114 2.96 1.93 -3.02
C ILE A 114 3.16 0.44 -2.76
N LYS A 115 2.31 -0.14 -1.92
CA LYS A 115 2.32 -1.57 -1.64
C LYS A 115 1.94 -2.36 -2.89
N LEU A 116 2.64 -3.45 -3.12
CA LEU A 116 2.41 -4.40 -4.19
C LEU A 116 2.28 -5.79 -3.58
N PHE A 117 1.10 -6.40 -3.71
CA PHE A 117 0.86 -7.74 -3.19
C PHE A 117 0.89 -8.77 -4.32
N TRP A 118 1.71 -9.80 -4.16
CA TRP A 118 1.57 -11.02 -4.92
C TRP A 118 0.50 -11.88 -4.25
N ARG A 119 -0.61 -12.13 -4.94
CA ARG A 119 -1.73 -12.91 -4.42
C ARG A 119 -1.91 -14.19 -5.22
N PRO A 120 -1.63 -15.36 -4.64
CA PRO A 120 -1.92 -16.66 -5.27
C PRO A 120 -3.42 -16.84 -5.52
N LYS A 121 -3.75 -17.67 -6.49
CA LYS A 121 -5.14 -18.13 -6.70
C LYS A 121 -5.51 -19.18 -5.66
N GLY A 122 -6.79 -19.26 -5.31
CA GLY A 122 -7.31 -20.32 -4.44
C GLY A 122 -6.96 -20.17 -2.97
N LEU A 123 -6.68 -18.96 -2.50
CA LEU A 123 -6.50 -18.70 -1.07
C LEU A 123 -7.78 -19.05 -0.29
N ALA A 124 -7.59 -19.57 0.93
CA ALA A 124 -8.68 -19.80 1.87
C ALA A 124 -9.36 -18.46 2.17
N TYR A 125 -10.66 -18.41 2.09
CA TYR A 125 -11.54 -17.26 2.25
C TYR A 125 -11.54 -16.28 1.06
N PRO A 126 -12.69 -15.72 0.70
CA PRO A 126 -12.79 -14.54 -0.14
C PRO A 126 -12.16 -13.32 0.55
N LEU A 127 -11.45 -12.49 -0.22
CA LEU A 127 -10.80 -11.29 0.32
C LEU A 127 -11.77 -10.38 1.10
N GLY A 128 -12.98 -10.19 0.59
CA GLY A 128 -13.97 -9.32 1.24
C GLY A 128 -14.40 -9.79 2.64
N GLU A 129 -14.21 -11.06 2.99
CA GLU A 129 -14.51 -11.61 4.30
C GLU A 129 -13.33 -11.51 5.28
N ALA A 130 -12.10 -11.39 4.76
CA ALA A 130 -10.88 -11.42 5.56
C ALA A 130 -10.86 -10.37 6.69
N PRO A 131 -11.29 -9.11 6.48
CA PRO A 131 -11.31 -8.12 7.55
C PRO A 131 -12.12 -8.55 8.78
N ALA A 132 -13.24 -9.23 8.59
CA ALA A 132 -14.12 -9.67 9.68
C ALA A 132 -13.62 -10.93 10.41
N LYS A 133 -12.54 -11.55 9.95
CA LYS A 133 -11.93 -12.75 10.57
C LYS A 133 -10.89 -12.40 11.62
N LEU A 134 -10.47 -11.14 11.75
CA LEU A 134 -9.53 -10.74 12.79
C LEU A 134 -10.03 -11.10 14.18
N ARG A 135 -9.09 -11.47 15.05
CA ARG A 135 -9.35 -11.83 16.45
C ARG A 135 -8.57 -10.92 17.37
N CYS A 136 -9.18 -10.55 18.49
CA CYS A 136 -8.56 -9.71 19.48
C CYS A 136 -8.57 -10.41 20.85
N THR A 137 -7.41 -10.39 21.49
CA THR A 137 -7.28 -10.82 22.90
C THR A 137 -6.66 -9.68 23.69
N SER A 138 -7.07 -9.51 24.94
CA SER A 138 -6.53 -8.50 25.84
C SER A 138 -5.89 -9.15 27.06
N SER A 139 -4.80 -8.55 27.52
CA SER A 139 -4.19 -8.76 28.82
C SER A 139 -4.19 -7.43 29.59
N ALA A 140 -3.60 -7.38 30.80
CA ALA A 140 -3.67 -6.19 31.66
C ALA A 140 -3.32 -4.89 30.94
N ASP A 141 -2.21 -4.86 30.16
CA ASP A 141 -1.68 -3.65 29.53
C ASP A 141 -1.57 -3.73 27.99
N MET A 142 -2.03 -4.82 27.40
CA MET A 142 -1.83 -5.10 25.99
C MET A 142 -3.11 -5.61 25.31
N VAL A 143 -3.27 -5.21 24.06
CA VAL A 143 -4.27 -5.78 23.16
C VAL A 143 -3.56 -6.41 21.98
N THR A 144 -3.81 -7.68 21.72
CA THR A 144 -3.25 -8.42 20.58
C THR A 144 -4.32 -8.58 19.52
N VAL A 145 -4.03 -8.12 18.31
CA VAL A 145 -4.86 -8.34 17.13
C VAL A 145 -4.20 -9.41 16.27
N SER A 146 -4.88 -10.52 16.06
CA SER A 146 -4.40 -11.66 15.27
C SER A 146 -5.12 -11.70 13.92
N ASN A 147 -4.35 -11.94 12.86
CA ASN A 147 -4.84 -12.11 11.50
C ASN A 147 -4.73 -13.59 11.09
N PRO A 148 -5.80 -14.39 11.19
CA PRO A 148 -5.77 -15.79 10.78
C PRO A 148 -5.95 -16.01 9.28
N THR A 149 -5.95 -14.93 8.49
CA THR A 149 -6.23 -14.98 7.05
C THR A 149 -4.95 -14.96 6.21
N PRO A 150 -5.00 -15.41 4.97
CA PRO A 150 -3.84 -15.39 4.07
C PRO A 150 -3.54 -14.01 3.46
N TYR A 151 -4.21 -12.95 3.91
CA TYR A 151 -4.12 -11.60 3.35
C TYR A 151 -3.43 -10.65 4.31
N PHE A 152 -2.70 -9.67 3.76
CA PHE A 152 -2.29 -8.49 4.53
C PHE A 152 -3.50 -7.61 4.80
N ILE A 153 -3.73 -7.27 6.05
CA ILE A 153 -4.86 -6.41 6.46
C ILE A 153 -4.32 -5.11 7.05
N THR A 154 -4.61 -4.00 6.38
CA THR A 154 -4.24 -2.67 6.87
C THR A 154 -5.40 -2.09 7.68
N LEU A 155 -5.18 -1.91 8.98
CA LEU A 155 -6.12 -1.29 9.90
C LEU A 155 -6.00 0.23 9.82
N THR A 156 -7.14 0.89 9.63
CA THR A 156 -7.29 2.35 9.67
C THR A 156 -8.39 2.72 10.65
N ASP A 157 -8.47 4.00 11.03
CA ASP A 157 -9.39 4.48 12.08
C ASP A 157 -9.43 3.54 13.31
N LEU A 158 -8.25 3.03 13.66
CA LEU A 158 -8.09 2.02 14.71
C LEU A 158 -8.26 2.68 16.09
N LYS A 159 -9.17 2.14 16.88
CA LYS A 159 -9.45 2.60 18.24
C LYS A 159 -9.41 1.43 19.22
N ILE A 160 -8.79 1.65 20.38
CA ILE A 160 -8.77 0.72 21.49
C ILE A 160 -9.39 1.42 22.70
N GLY A 161 -10.48 0.88 23.25
CA GLY A 161 -11.22 1.48 24.35
C GLY A 161 -11.72 2.91 24.03
N GLY A 162 -12.04 3.17 22.75
CA GLY A 162 -12.45 4.47 22.24
C GLY A 162 -11.32 5.47 21.99
N LYS A 163 -10.05 5.11 22.25
CA LYS A 163 -8.89 5.96 21.98
C LYS A 163 -8.26 5.61 20.63
N VAL A 164 -7.97 6.62 19.81
CA VAL A 164 -7.30 6.45 18.54
C VAL A 164 -5.87 5.97 18.75
N VAL A 165 -5.46 4.96 18.01
CA VAL A 165 -4.09 4.45 17.97
C VAL A 165 -3.55 4.46 16.54
N LYS A 166 -2.23 4.28 16.38
CA LYS A 166 -1.59 4.32 15.07
C LYS A 166 -2.13 3.20 14.18
N ASN A 167 -2.40 3.54 12.93
CA ASN A 167 -2.75 2.57 11.89
C ASN A 167 -1.65 1.52 11.74
N GLN A 168 -2.04 0.27 11.50
CA GLN A 168 -1.11 -0.86 11.43
C GLN A 168 -1.54 -1.83 10.34
N MET A 169 -0.58 -2.37 9.61
CA MET A 169 -0.80 -3.51 8.72
C MET A 169 -0.38 -4.80 9.44
N ILE A 170 -1.24 -5.81 9.42
CA ILE A 170 -0.97 -7.12 10.00
C ILE A 170 -0.76 -8.13 8.86
N SER A 171 0.36 -8.83 8.92
CA SER A 171 0.73 -9.83 7.92
C SER A 171 -0.19 -11.05 7.96
N PRO A 172 -0.24 -11.85 6.87
CA PRO A 172 -0.94 -13.12 6.87
C PRO A 172 -0.48 -14.05 7.99
N PHE A 173 -1.42 -14.67 8.71
CA PHE A 173 -1.19 -15.63 9.78
C PHE A 173 -0.30 -15.12 10.92
N ASP A 174 -0.31 -13.81 11.13
CA ASP A 174 0.53 -13.12 12.12
C ASP A 174 -0.35 -12.32 13.10
N LYS A 175 0.27 -11.72 14.10
CA LYS A 175 -0.36 -10.90 15.13
C LYS A 175 0.43 -9.63 15.40
N TYR A 176 -0.27 -8.60 15.85
CA TYR A 176 0.34 -7.36 16.31
C TYR A 176 -0.16 -7.00 17.73
N GLN A 177 0.75 -6.51 18.57
CA GLN A 177 0.45 -6.12 19.94
C GLN A 177 0.45 -4.60 20.07
N PHE A 178 -0.62 -4.09 20.65
CA PHE A 178 -0.80 -2.68 20.98
C PHE A 178 -0.77 -2.52 22.48
N SER A 179 -0.05 -1.53 22.99
CA SER A 179 -0.19 -1.12 24.37
C SER A 179 -1.58 -0.53 24.60
N LEU A 180 -2.21 -0.84 25.71
CA LEU A 180 -3.49 -0.26 26.08
C LEU A 180 -3.33 1.25 26.29
N PRO A 181 -4.07 2.10 25.55
CA PRO A 181 -3.91 3.54 25.67
C PRO A 181 -4.30 4.05 27.08
N LYS A 182 -3.55 5.01 27.60
CA LYS A 182 -3.91 5.67 28.88
C LYS A 182 -5.31 6.26 28.80
N GLY A 183 -6.14 5.96 29.79
CA GLY A 183 -7.53 6.40 29.85
C GLY A 183 -8.47 5.70 28.88
N ALA A 184 -8.09 4.54 28.35
CA ALA A 184 -9.03 3.65 27.67
C ALA A 184 -10.06 3.12 28.67
N LYS A 185 -11.34 3.11 28.28
CA LYS A 185 -12.44 2.66 29.14
C LYS A 185 -12.49 1.14 29.25
N ASN A 186 -11.98 0.44 28.23
CA ASN A 186 -11.94 -1.01 28.11
C ASN A 186 -10.94 -1.40 27.03
N SER A 187 -10.85 -2.68 26.68
CA SER A 187 -9.99 -3.22 25.63
C SER A 187 -10.70 -3.48 24.30
N SER A 188 -11.91 -2.94 24.11
CA SER A 188 -12.64 -3.10 22.84
C SER A 188 -11.85 -2.49 21.67
N VAL A 189 -11.80 -3.19 20.54
CA VAL A 189 -11.08 -2.75 19.34
C VAL A 189 -12.08 -2.54 18.22
N THR A 190 -12.06 -1.33 17.66
CA THR A 190 -12.80 -0.99 16.44
C THR A 190 -11.82 -0.52 15.38
N TYR A 191 -12.10 -0.84 14.12
CA TYR A 191 -11.22 -0.52 13.01
C TYR A 191 -11.99 -0.46 11.68
N ARG A 192 -11.37 0.17 10.70
CA ARG A 192 -11.68 0.04 9.28
C ARG A 192 -10.50 -0.65 8.59
N THR A 193 -10.67 -1.09 7.36
CA THR A 193 -9.58 -1.62 6.55
C THR A 193 -9.57 -0.97 5.18
N ILE A 194 -8.46 -1.07 4.47
CA ILE A 194 -8.34 -0.59 3.09
C ILE A 194 -8.50 -1.79 2.15
N ASN A 195 -9.41 -1.68 1.18
CA ASN A 195 -9.60 -2.69 0.15
C ASN A 195 -8.63 -2.52 -1.03
N ASP A 196 -8.67 -3.43 -2.02
CA ASP A 196 -7.80 -3.41 -3.21
C ASP A 196 -7.96 -2.13 -4.08
N TYR A 197 -9.06 -1.41 -3.93
CA TYR A 197 -9.34 -0.17 -4.65
C TYR A 197 -8.89 1.09 -3.89
N GLY A 198 -8.32 0.91 -2.71
CA GLY A 198 -7.89 2.02 -1.85
C GLY A 198 -9.01 2.67 -1.03
N ALA A 199 -10.21 2.11 -1.07
CA ALA A 199 -11.33 2.61 -0.28
C ALA A 199 -11.35 1.98 1.12
N GLU A 200 -11.79 2.74 2.12
CA GLU A 200 -12.03 2.22 3.46
C GLU A 200 -13.31 1.38 3.49
N THR A 201 -13.23 0.28 4.23
CA THR A 201 -14.40 -0.55 4.53
C THR A 201 -15.29 0.10 5.61
N PRO A 202 -16.54 -0.34 5.79
CA PRO A 202 -17.30 0.00 6.98
C PRO A 202 -16.54 -0.36 8.26
N GLN A 203 -16.86 0.35 9.35
CA GLN A 203 -16.27 0.07 10.66
C GLN A 203 -16.64 -1.33 11.13
N LEU A 204 -15.65 -2.04 11.67
CA LEU A 204 -15.77 -3.37 12.24
C LEU A 204 -15.40 -3.35 13.71
N ASN A 205 -16.00 -4.28 14.46
CA ASN A 205 -15.60 -4.61 15.82
C ASN A 205 -14.77 -5.88 15.80
N CYS A 206 -13.64 -5.87 16.48
CA CYS A 206 -12.83 -7.06 16.61
C CYS A 206 -13.54 -8.09 17.49
N LYS A 207 -13.52 -9.34 17.07
CA LYS A 207 -14.09 -10.46 17.83
C LYS A 207 -13.04 -11.02 18.79
N SER A 208 -13.48 -11.39 19.97
CA SER A 208 -12.69 -12.16 20.93
C SER A 208 -12.49 -13.59 20.44
#